data_45ade2a9e099f6946cdf60045f8b5d1d
#
_entry.id   45ade2a9e099f6946cdf60045f8b5d1d
#
_cell.length_a   1.000
_cell.length_b   1.000
_cell.length_c   1.000
_cell.angle_alpha   90.00
_cell.angle_beta   90.00
_cell.angle_gamma   90.00
#
_symmetry.space_group_name_H-M   'P 1'
#
loop_
_entity.id
_entity.type
_entity.pdbx_description
1 polymer ?
#
loop_
_entity_poly.entity_id
_entity_poly.type
_entity_poly.pdbx_seq_one_letter_code
_entity_poly.pdbx_strand_id
1 'polypeptide(L)'
;MTKINKWLPVVALWLLPTVGAAQNTQPLVVPFSMQELVARCLVDFEGQPLCQEANNGDLNAQYAISSQYYDAGSAYSDLAMSWAFYAASRGSIPAQKQLAEMFLKGRGVPRDKVQSYEWYRTAAKSGDGEALYHIGSMNMDGIGAIMDRTRGIAYLQESARAYWAPAAYRLGLAFEEGEGVMVNMTQAVGFYTQAANAGIPEAQFRLARFYEEGRVLTKDNKQALILYTHAAELGHGNAQFALATLLRSEGGRLDEVIKWYREAAKAGIVGAQEQLGLILLRGDNGKAEYTEAYKWLAEAAQGGSALAEFGLGRIYEEGLGVVRNRKIAKLHYQKAVELGNISALLKLGKISLSEDKSEEALKYYQKAAGLGRMEARRQVGLMYMEGSGTKKDLVTAEKWLELAVSSGSTNAKYDLSRLYLLTKDEEKAVRLLREAAEAGVAEAQIELAARYAAGRGVEQSASQAYAWCMNVKECRPRVSYDCSRYGTMLDEHDREISLNRLKFLQENNHCSMH
;
A
#
# COMPACT_ATOMS: atom_id res chain seq x y z
N MET A 1 5.62 -46.86 -57.23
CA MET A 1 6.99 -46.58 -56.76
C MET A 1 7.61 -45.57 -57.71
N THR A 2 7.55 -44.29 -57.42
CA THR A 2 8.33 -43.25 -58.10
C THR A 2 8.54 -42.11 -57.12
N LYS A 3 9.78 -42.00 -56.63
CA LYS A 3 10.23 -40.94 -55.78
C LYS A 3 10.22 -39.62 -56.55
N ILE A 4 9.35 -38.70 -56.18
CA ILE A 4 9.42 -37.31 -56.64
C ILE A 4 10.35 -36.56 -55.68
N ASN A 5 11.56 -36.25 -56.14
CA ASN A 5 12.48 -35.31 -55.53
C ASN A 5 11.86 -33.90 -55.63
N LYS A 6 11.33 -33.38 -54.52
CA LYS A 6 10.92 -31.97 -54.45
C LYS A 6 12.15 -31.11 -54.22
N TRP A 7 12.64 -30.45 -55.23
CA TRP A 7 13.53 -29.30 -55.11
C TRP A 7 12.72 -28.11 -54.63
N LEU A 8 12.95 -27.69 -53.40
CA LEU A 8 12.42 -26.44 -52.89
C LEU A 8 13.25 -25.26 -53.42
N PRO A 9 12.65 -24.19 -53.94
CA PRO A 9 13.41 -22.99 -54.24
C PRO A 9 13.77 -22.27 -52.93
N VAL A 10 15.03 -22.39 -52.52
CA VAL A 10 15.59 -21.61 -51.43
C VAL A 10 15.83 -20.19 -51.96
N VAL A 11 14.95 -19.25 -51.61
CA VAL A 11 15.21 -17.83 -51.81
C VAL A 11 16.05 -17.34 -50.65
N ALA A 12 17.38 -17.46 -50.80
CA ALA A 12 18.30 -16.85 -49.83
C ALA A 12 18.51 -15.38 -50.20
N LEU A 13 17.83 -14.48 -49.49
CA LEU A 13 18.14 -13.06 -49.59
C LEU A 13 19.21 -12.71 -48.55
N TRP A 14 20.38 -12.34 -49.02
CA TRP A 14 21.45 -11.79 -48.22
C TRP A 14 21.09 -10.35 -47.81
N LEU A 15 20.79 -10.13 -46.52
CA LEU A 15 20.81 -8.79 -45.94
C LEU A 15 22.26 -8.35 -45.83
N LEU A 16 22.60 -7.20 -46.41
CA LEU A 16 23.95 -6.62 -46.42
C LEU A 16 24.50 -6.50 -44.98
N PRO A 17 25.73 -6.98 -44.75
CA PRO A 17 26.32 -6.86 -43.40
C PRO A 17 26.71 -5.42 -43.12
N THR A 18 26.11 -4.81 -42.10
CA THR A 18 26.69 -3.63 -41.46
C THR A 18 27.80 -4.09 -40.52
N VAL A 19 28.93 -3.40 -40.61
CA VAL A 19 30.19 -3.67 -39.93
C VAL A 19 29.99 -3.81 -38.42
N GLY A 20 30.34 -4.97 -37.86
CA GLY A 20 30.64 -5.15 -36.44
C GLY A 20 29.78 -6.12 -35.66
N ALA A 21 29.74 -7.38 -36.06
CA ALA A 21 29.72 -8.58 -35.20
C ALA A 21 29.46 -9.82 -36.09
N ALA A 22 30.46 -10.64 -36.32
CA ALA A 22 30.30 -11.93 -36.94
C ALA A 22 29.56 -12.86 -35.94
N GLN A 23 28.25 -12.94 -36.08
CA GLN A 23 27.46 -14.05 -35.54
C GLN A 23 26.80 -14.77 -36.70
N ASN A 24 26.89 -16.11 -36.67
CA ASN A 24 26.31 -17.04 -37.65
C ASN A 24 24.79 -16.81 -37.81
N THR A 25 24.40 -15.85 -38.64
CA THR A 25 22.99 -15.70 -39.03
C THR A 25 22.73 -16.66 -40.17
N GLN A 26 22.12 -17.81 -39.89
CA GLN A 26 21.56 -18.64 -40.94
C GLN A 26 20.51 -17.82 -41.70
N PRO A 27 20.48 -17.93 -43.04
CA PRO A 27 19.48 -17.24 -43.85
C PRO A 27 18.08 -17.65 -43.39
N LEU A 28 17.18 -16.69 -43.24
CA LEU A 28 15.78 -16.97 -42.90
C LEU A 28 15.16 -17.82 -44.00
N VAL A 29 14.78 -19.03 -43.67
CA VAL A 29 14.07 -19.93 -44.60
C VAL A 29 12.58 -19.65 -44.48
N VAL A 30 11.99 -19.09 -45.53
CA VAL A 30 10.54 -18.91 -45.61
C VAL A 30 9.91 -20.24 -46.04
N PRO A 31 9.00 -20.81 -45.22
CA PRO A 31 8.47 -22.16 -45.45
C PRO A 31 7.66 -22.31 -46.75
N PHE A 32 7.01 -21.24 -47.19
CA PHE A 32 6.11 -21.27 -48.36
C PHE A 32 6.50 -20.25 -49.42
N SER A 33 6.42 -20.65 -50.67
CA SER A 33 6.49 -19.75 -51.81
C SER A 33 5.23 -18.88 -51.92
N MET A 34 5.29 -17.76 -52.64
CA MET A 34 4.11 -16.91 -52.84
C MET A 34 2.96 -17.68 -53.53
N GLN A 35 3.26 -18.58 -54.48
CA GLN A 35 2.24 -19.39 -55.12
C GLN A 35 1.52 -20.34 -54.15
N GLU A 36 2.26 -21.00 -53.27
CA GLU A 36 1.70 -21.87 -52.23
C GLU A 36 0.86 -21.08 -51.25
N LEU A 37 1.32 -19.88 -50.84
CA LEU A 37 0.59 -19.00 -49.95
C LEU A 37 -0.75 -18.53 -50.53
N VAL A 38 -0.74 -18.12 -51.80
CA VAL A 38 -1.96 -17.68 -52.49
C VAL A 38 -2.94 -18.84 -52.68
N ALA A 39 -2.44 -20.01 -53.10
CA ALA A 39 -3.28 -21.20 -53.23
C ALA A 39 -3.95 -21.59 -51.91
N ARG A 40 -3.20 -21.50 -50.80
CA ARG A 40 -3.72 -21.77 -49.46
C ARG A 40 -4.72 -20.72 -49.01
N CYS A 41 -4.41 -19.43 -49.23
CA CYS A 41 -5.29 -18.31 -48.91
C CYS A 41 -6.66 -18.46 -49.60
N LEU A 42 -6.68 -18.80 -50.89
CA LEU A 42 -7.92 -18.99 -51.65
C LEU A 42 -8.80 -20.14 -51.10
N VAL A 43 -8.19 -21.15 -50.48
CA VAL A 43 -8.90 -22.25 -49.81
C VAL A 43 -9.37 -21.82 -48.44
N ASP A 44 -8.48 -21.28 -47.62
CA ASP A 44 -8.76 -20.99 -46.19
C ASP A 44 -9.71 -19.80 -46.04
N PHE A 45 -9.75 -18.86 -46.99
CA PHE A 45 -10.64 -17.68 -46.99
C PHE A 45 -11.70 -17.71 -48.10
N GLU A 46 -12.07 -18.89 -48.60
CA GLU A 46 -13.18 -19.10 -49.55
C GLU A 46 -13.15 -18.18 -50.79
N GLY A 47 -11.95 -17.90 -51.34
CA GLY A 47 -11.79 -17.10 -52.55
C GLY A 47 -11.96 -15.60 -52.35
N GLN A 48 -11.81 -15.07 -51.14
CA GLN A 48 -11.93 -13.63 -50.87
C GLN A 48 -11.04 -12.78 -51.81
N PRO A 49 -11.50 -11.59 -52.22
CA PRO A 49 -10.74 -10.66 -53.06
C PRO A 49 -9.35 -10.33 -52.47
N LEU A 50 -9.22 -10.34 -51.14
CA LEU A 50 -7.99 -10.08 -50.39
C LEU A 50 -6.82 -11.00 -50.85
N CYS A 51 -7.08 -12.28 -51.13
CA CYS A 51 -6.05 -13.22 -51.62
C CYS A 51 -5.56 -12.87 -53.01
N GLN A 52 -6.45 -12.33 -53.88
CA GLN A 52 -6.07 -11.88 -55.24
C GLN A 52 -5.28 -10.57 -55.17
N GLU A 53 -5.67 -9.62 -54.32
CA GLU A 53 -4.95 -8.37 -54.10
C GLU A 53 -3.54 -8.65 -53.56
N ALA A 54 -3.41 -9.54 -52.58
CA ALA A 54 -2.12 -9.98 -52.06
C ALA A 54 -1.23 -10.63 -53.13
N ASN A 55 -1.81 -11.44 -54.03
CA ASN A 55 -1.11 -12.03 -55.18
C ASN A 55 -0.63 -10.97 -56.17
N ASN A 56 -1.39 -9.90 -56.34
CA ASN A 56 -1.04 -8.76 -57.20
C ASN A 56 0.02 -7.84 -56.57
N GLY A 57 0.47 -8.16 -55.34
CA GLY A 57 1.55 -7.46 -54.69
C GLY A 57 1.09 -6.35 -53.73
N ASP A 58 -0.20 -6.26 -53.42
CA ASP A 58 -0.70 -5.31 -52.42
C ASP A 58 -0.16 -5.68 -51.02
N LEU A 59 0.63 -4.77 -50.44
CA LEU A 59 1.30 -4.98 -49.17
C LEU A 59 0.35 -4.95 -47.98
N ASN A 60 -0.75 -4.19 -48.07
CA ASN A 60 -1.75 -4.13 -47.01
C ASN A 60 -2.56 -5.43 -46.98
N ALA A 61 -2.91 -5.97 -48.18
CA ALA A 61 -3.57 -7.27 -48.30
C ALA A 61 -2.68 -8.40 -47.73
N GLN A 62 -1.38 -8.42 -48.09
CA GLN A 62 -0.41 -9.38 -47.58
C GLN A 62 -0.29 -9.32 -46.06
N TYR A 63 -0.20 -8.10 -45.50
CA TYR A 63 -0.18 -7.90 -44.03
C TYR A 63 -1.49 -8.33 -43.38
N ALA A 64 -2.64 -7.97 -43.97
CA ALA A 64 -3.95 -8.34 -43.42
C ALA A 64 -4.13 -9.85 -43.33
N ILE A 65 -3.72 -10.59 -44.39
CA ILE A 65 -3.74 -12.06 -44.35
C ILE A 65 -2.78 -12.61 -43.28
N SER A 66 -1.57 -12.04 -43.20
CA SER A 66 -0.62 -12.42 -42.15
C SER A 66 -1.22 -12.24 -40.76
N SER A 67 -1.91 -11.11 -40.52
CA SER A 67 -2.55 -10.81 -39.24
C SER A 67 -3.68 -11.81 -38.93
N GLN A 68 -4.51 -12.15 -39.91
CA GLN A 68 -5.58 -13.15 -39.72
C GLN A 68 -5.01 -14.52 -39.34
N TYR A 69 -3.97 -14.99 -40.01
CA TYR A 69 -3.30 -16.24 -39.63
C TYR A 69 -2.59 -16.16 -38.28
N TYR A 70 -2.02 -15.00 -37.96
CA TYR A 70 -1.40 -14.78 -36.64
C TYR A 70 -2.41 -14.89 -35.54
N ASP A 71 -3.61 -14.30 -35.68
CA ASP A 71 -4.69 -14.33 -34.71
C ASP A 71 -5.37 -15.70 -34.61
N ALA A 72 -5.40 -16.47 -35.72
CA ALA A 72 -5.94 -17.83 -35.76
C ALA A 72 -5.16 -18.84 -34.90
N GLY A 73 -3.95 -18.52 -34.46
CA GLY A 73 -3.22 -19.31 -33.46
C GLY A 73 -1.94 -19.98 -34.00
N SER A 74 -1.32 -20.77 -33.12
CA SER A 74 0.02 -21.35 -33.38
C SER A 74 0.07 -22.31 -34.56
N ALA A 75 -1.02 -22.97 -34.90
CA ALA A 75 -1.11 -23.89 -36.04
C ALA A 75 -0.89 -23.20 -37.39
N TYR A 76 -1.14 -21.89 -37.46
CA TYR A 76 -1.02 -21.08 -38.67
C TYR A 76 0.19 -20.14 -38.66
N SER A 77 1.05 -20.26 -37.64
CA SER A 77 2.16 -19.33 -37.45
C SER A 77 3.16 -19.29 -38.62
N ASP A 78 3.40 -20.42 -39.31
CA ASP A 78 4.30 -20.48 -40.47
C ASP A 78 3.72 -19.73 -41.66
N LEU A 79 2.39 -19.78 -41.83
CA LEU A 79 1.69 -19.01 -42.88
C LEU A 79 1.73 -17.52 -42.57
N ALA A 80 1.42 -17.16 -41.31
CA ALA A 80 1.51 -15.78 -40.82
C ALA A 80 2.91 -15.19 -41.04
N MET A 81 3.95 -15.95 -40.67
CA MET A 81 5.35 -15.54 -40.84
C MET A 81 5.72 -15.35 -42.32
N SER A 82 5.31 -16.29 -43.16
CA SER A 82 5.64 -16.20 -44.59
C SER A 82 4.98 -14.99 -45.24
N TRP A 83 3.72 -14.72 -44.98
CA TRP A 83 3.02 -13.52 -45.47
C TRP A 83 3.64 -12.24 -44.91
N ALA A 84 3.95 -12.19 -43.57
CA ALA A 84 4.63 -11.06 -42.95
C ALA A 84 5.98 -10.79 -43.62
N PHE A 85 6.77 -11.83 -43.90
CA PHE A 85 8.09 -11.70 -44.52
C PHE A 85 8.01 -11.10 -45.91
N TYR A 86 7.09 -11.58 -46.77
CA TYR A 86 6.92 -11.04 -48.10
C TYR A 86 6.48 -9.58 -48.11
N ALA A 87 5.59 -9.19 -47.23
CA ALA A 87 5.17 -7.80 -47.09
C ALA A 87 6.28 -6.92 -46.49
N ALA A 88 6.94 -7.40 -45.41
CA ALA A 88 8.00 -6.67 -44.70
C ALA A 88 9.22 -6.41 -45.59
N SER A 89 9.65 -7.41 -46.40
CA SER A 89 10.79 -7.28 -47.32
C SER A 89 10.56 -6.27 -48.45
N ARG A 90 9.29 -5.98 -48.72
CA ARG A 90 8.87 -4.96 -49.72
C ARG A 90 8.53 -3.61 -49.10
N GLY A 91 8.75 -3.43 -47.78
CA GLY A 91 8.62 -2.14 -47.11
C GLY A 91 7.31 -1.91 -46.34
N SER A 92 6.45 -2.94 -46.16
CA SER A 92 5.28 -2.80 -45.30
C SER A 92 5.70 -2.62 -43.85
N ILE A 93 5.53 -1.42 -43.30
CA ILE A 93 5.88 -1.10 -41.89
C ILE A 93 5.09 -1.96 -40.90
N PRO A 94 3.75 -2.14 -41.04
CA PRO A 94 3.01 -3.04 -40.13
C PRO A 94 3.53 -4.47 -40.16
N ALA A 95 3.88 -5.00 -41.34
CA ALA A 95 4.43 -6.34 -41.47
C ALA A 95 5.85 -6.46 -40.86
N GLN A 96 6.69 -5.42 -41.02
CA GLN A 96 8.00 -5.36 -40.37
C GLN A 96 7.87 -5.41 -38.82
N LYS A 97 6.93 -4.66 -38.24
CA LYS A 97 6.65 -4.69 -36.79
C LYS A 97 6.13 -6.06 -36.35
N GLN A 98 5.18 -6.65 -37.10
CA GLN A 98 4.65 -7.98 -36.84
C GLN A 98 5.75 -9.06 -36.87
N LEU A 99 6.61 -9.03 -37.89
CA LEU A 99 7.72 -9.97 -38.02
C LEU A 99 8.74 -9.81 -36.87
N ALA A 100 9.02 -8.57 -36.49
CA ALA A 100 9.87 -8.28 -35.32
C ALA A 100 9.28 -8.87 -34.03
N GLU A 101 7.98 -8.74 -33.82
CA GLU A 101 7.27 -9.33 -32.71
C GLU A 101 7.29 -10.86 -32.72
N MET A 102 7.10 -11.47 -33.89
CA MET A 102 7.17 -12.92 -34.08
C MET A 102 8.54 -13.47 -33.68
N PHE A 103 9.65 -12.82 -34.08
CA PHE A 103 10.98 -13.17 -33.64
C PHE A 103 11.19 -12.96 -32.14
N LEU A 104 10.63 -11.89 -31.57
CA LEU A 104 10.76 -11.61 -30.14
C LEU A 104 10.07 -12.67 -29.27
N LYS A 105 8.89 -13.13 -29.72
CA LYS A 105 8.06 -14.11 -29.00
C LYS A 105 8.38 -15.56 -29.38
N GLY A 106 9.00 -15.81 -30.49
CA GLY A 106 9.22 -17.16 -31.05
C GLY A 106 7.94 -17.75 -31.64
N ARG A 107 7.11 -16.95 -32.31
CA ARG A 107 5.82 -17.39 -32.85
C ARG A 107 5.93 -17.57 -34.37
N GLY A 108 5.90 -18.82 -34.87
CA GLY A 108 6.11 -19.19 -36.27
C GLY A 108 7.57 -19.12 -36.74
N VAL A 109 8.46 -18.70 -35.85
CA VAL A 109 9.91 -18.68 -36.04
C VAL A 109 10.61 -19.00 -34.73
N PRO A 110 11.81 -19.56 -34.71
CA PRO A 110 12.61 -19.63 -33.52
C PRO A 110 12.82 -18.23 -32.90
N ARG A 111 12.78 -18.15 -31.59
CA ARG A 111 12.97 -16.88 -30.89
C ARG A 111 14.38 -16.33 -31.21
N ASP A 112 14.42 -15.14 -31.77
CA ASP A 112 15.65 -14.45 -32.15
C ASP A 112 15.52 -12.94 -31.88
N LYS A 113 16.12 -12.50 -30.76
CA LYS A 113 16.09 -11.10 -30.34
C LYS A 113 16.88 -10.19 -31.31
N VAL A 114 17.91 -10.70 -31.97
CA VAL A 114 18.72 -9.92 -32.92
C VAL A 114 17.92 -9.65 -34.20
N GLN A 115 17.24 -10.66 -34.73
CA GLN A 115 16.34 -10.48 -35.88
C GLN A 115 15.18 -9.54 -35.53
N SER A 116 14.60 -9.68 -34.35
CA SER A 116 13.57 -8.75 -33.86
C SER A 116 14.07 -7.30 -33.86
N TYR A 117 15.26 -7.05 -33.30
CA TYR A 117 15.89 -5.73 -33.29
C TYR A 117 16.09 -5.17 -34.72
N GLU A 118 16.60 -5.96 -35.63
CA GLU A 118 16.85 -5.51 -37.03
C GLU A 118 15.55 -5.17 -37.78
N TRP A 119 14.48 -5.92 -37.54
CA TRP A 119 13.19 -5.62 -38.17
C TRP A 119 12.55 -4.37 -37.56
N TYR A 120 12.59 -4.18 -36.23
CA TYR A 120 12.15 -2.91 -35.61
C TYR A 120 13.02 -1.74 -36.05
N ARG A 121 14.33 -1.94 -36.20
CA ARG A 121 15.24 -0.92 -36.72
C ARG A 121 14.88 -0.52 -38.14
N THR A 122 14.47 -1.49 -38.95
CA THR A 122 14.04 -1.24 -40.33
C THR A 122 12.74 -0.45 -40.38
N ALA A 123 11.75 -0.83 -39.57
CA ALA A 123 10.49 -0.11 -39.45
C ALA A 123 10.69 1.32 -38.91
N ALA A 124 11.58 1.50 -37.93
CA ALA A 124 11.86 2.80 -37.29
C ALA A 124 12.45 3.83 -38.28
N LYS A 125 13.08 3.40 -39.39
CA LYS A 125 13.58 4.33 -40.43
C LYS A 125 12.47 5.16 -41.10
N SER A 126 11.22 4.72 -41.01
CA SER A 126 10.06 5.46 -41.52
C SER A 126 9.57 6.56 -40.60
N GLY A 127 10.10 6.63 -39.35
CA GLY A 127 9.57 7.51 -38.31
C GLY A 127 8.35 6.96 -37.57
N ASP A 128 8.00 5.66 -37.76
CA ASP A 128 6.87 5.03 -37.08
C ASP A 128 7.11 5.05 -35.56
N GLY A 129 6.18 5.69 -34.80
CA GLY A 129 6.32 5.93 -33.37
C GLY A 129 6.43 4.66 -32.55
N GLU A 130 5.69 3.61 -32.90
CA GLU A 130 5.73 2.31 -32.22
C GLU A 130 7.07 1.60 -32.47
N ALA A 131 7.55 1.57 -33.72
CA ALA A 131 8.84 0.98 -34.05
C ALA A 131 10.00 1.71 -33.33
N LEU A 132 9.96 3.04 -33.31
CA LEU A 132 10.90 3.89 -32.56
C LEU A 132 10.87 3.58 -31.04
N TYR A 133 9.70 3.37 -30.47
CA TYR A 133 9.55 2.96 -29.09
C TYR A 133 10.18 1.61 -28.80
N HIS A 134 9.90 0.61 -29.63
CA HIS A 134 10.46 -0.73 -29.45
C HIS A 134 11.97 -0.74 -29.57
N ILE A 135 12.54 -0.09 -30.61
CA ILE A 135 13.99 -0.05 -30.76
C ILE A 135 14.65 0.77 -29.64
N GLY A 136 14.00 1.84 -29.18
CA GLY A 136 14.42 2.62 -28.04
C GLY A 136 14.50 1.77 -26.76
N SER A 137 13.42 1.05 -26.45
CA SER A 137 13.36 0.15 -25.29
C SER A 137 14.38 -0.99 -25.41
N MET A 138 14.54 -1.59 -26.58
CA MET A 138 15.52 -2.66 -26.82
C MET A 138 16.97 -2.18 -26.61
N ASN A 139 17.30 -0.94 -26.99
CA ASN A 139 18.60 -0.33 -26.67
C ASN A 139 18.76 -0.04 -25.18
N MET A 140 17.71 0.42 -24.50
CA MET A 140 17.73 0.65 -23.04
C MET A 140 18.02 -0.63 -22.26
N ASP A 141 17.41 -1.74 -22.71
CA ASP A 141 17.39 -3.01 -21.96
C ASP A 141 18.45 -4.03 -22.50
N GLY A 142 19.17 -3.72 -23.58
CA GLY A 142 20.15 -4.63 -24.20
C GLY A 142 19.50 -5.84 -24.86
N ILE A 143 18.32 -5.69 -25.46
CA ILE A 143 17.58 -6.78 -26.11
C ILE A 143 17.91 -6.80 -27.60
N GLY A 144 18.57 -7.86 -28.07
CA GLY A 144 18.94 -8.03 -29.48
C GLY A 144 20.07 -7.12 -29.98
N ALA A 145 20.56 -6.22 -29.14
CA ALA A 145 21.70 -5.35 -29.38
C ALA A 145 22.48 -5.15 -28.08
N ILE A 146 23.70 -4.61 -28.19
CA ILE A 146 24.46 -4.16 -27.01
C ILE A 146 23.66 -3.03 -26.35
N MET A 147 23.53 -3.08 -25.04
CA MET A 147 22.83 -2.06 -24.27
C MET A 147 23.49 -0.67 -24.48
N ASP A 148 22.70 0.28 -24.96
CA ASP A 148 23.07 1.67 -25.17
C ASP A 148 21.90 2.57 -24.76
N ARG A 149 21.87 2.92 -23.47
CA ARG A 149 20.80 3.73 -22.91
C ARG A 149 20.68 5.12 -23.53
N THR A 150 21.81 5.74 -23.85
CA THR A 150 21.81 7.08 -24.47
C THR A 150 21.13 7.04 -25.83
N ARG A 151 21.45 6.04 -26.63
CA ARG A 151 20.82 5.80 -27.94
C ARG A 151 19.34 5.41 -27.79
N GLY A 152 19.03 4.61 -26.76
CA GLY A 152 17.65 4.25 -26.41
C GLY A 152 16.79 5.48 -26.12
N ILE A 153 17.30 6.41 -25.31
CA ILE A 153 16.64 7.70 -25.02
C ILE A 153 16.41 8.51 -26.29
N ALA A 154 17.38 8.58 -27.20
CA ALA A 154 17.21 9.32 -28.45
C ALA A 154 16.03 8.76 -29.28
N TYR A 155 15.96 7.45 -29.45
CA TYR A 155 14.83 6.81 -30.15
C TYR A 155 13.50 7.03 -29.42
N LEU A 156 13.46 6.94 -28.08
CA LEU A 156 12.26 7.20 -27.31
C LEU A 156 11.80 8.67 -27.45
N GLN A 157 12.73 9.62 -27.54
CA GLN A 157 12.39 11.03 -27.80
C GLN A 157 11.79 11.23 -29.18
N GLU A 158 12.32 10.57 -30.20
CA GLU A 158 11.74 10.59 -31.56
C GLU A 158 10.33 9.97 -31.56
N SER A 159 10.16 8.84 -30.87
CA SER A 159 8.87 8.17 -30.71
C SER A 159 7.84 9.07 -29.99
N ALA A 160 8.23 9.75 -28.92
CA ALA A 160 7.36 10.68 -28.21
C ALA A 160 6.99 11.92 -29.05
N ARG A 161 7.89 12.41 -29.91
CA ARG A 161 7.58 13.44 -30.92
C ARG A 161 6.59 12.95 -31.99
N ALA A 162 6.62 11.66 -32.32
CA ALA A 162 5.62 11.00 -33.16
C ALA A 162 4.30 10.70 -32.39
N TYR A 163 4.10 11.30 -31.22
CA TYR A 163 2.92 11.15 -30.36
C TYR A 163 2.64 9.73 -29.88
N TRP A 164 3.67 8.88 -29.81
CA TRP A 164 3.53 7.55 -29.22
C TRP A 164 3.58 7.64 -27.69
N ALA A 165 2.42 7.57 -27.05
CA ALA A 165 2.27 7.81 -25.63
C ALA A 165 3.11 6.88 -24.71
N PRO A 166 3.28 5.56 -24.99
CA PRO A 166 4.15 4.70 -24.19
C PRO A 166 5.60 5.18 -24.15
N ALA A 167 6.10 5.83 -25.22
CA ALA A 167 7.45 6.39 -25.22
C ALA A 167 7.58 7.58 -24.27
N ALA A 168 6.57 8.45 -24.23
CA ALA A 168 6.54 9.55 -23.28
C ALA A 168 6.54 9.03 -21.84
N TYR A 169 5.75 8.00 -21.53
CA TYR A 169 5.77 7.38 -20.20
C TYR A 169 7.15 6.80 -19.85
N ARG A 170 7.76 6.05 -20.75
CA ARG A 170 9.10 5.46 -20.55
C ARG A 170 10.19 6.54 -20.36
N LEU A 171 10.11 7.66 -21.09
CA LEU A 171 10.99 8.82 -20.89
C LEU A 171 10.76 9.46 -19.53
N GLY A 172 9.52 9.59 -19.08
CA GLY A 172 9.19 10.07 -17.74
C GLY A 172 9.91 9.26 -16.67
N LEU A 173 9.85 7.92 -16.77
CA LEU A 173 10.60 7.02 -15.87
C LEU A 173 12.11 7.22 -15.98
N ALA A 174 12.65 7.28 -17.19
CA ALA A 174 14.08 7.44 -17.41
C ALA A 174 14.63 8.74 -16.79
N PHE A 175 13.90 9.85 -16.88
CA PHE A 175 14.28 11.11 -16.26
C PHE A 175 14.03 11.15 -14.74
N GLU A 176 13.04 10.40 -14.23
CA GLU A 176 12.81 10.26 -12.79
C GLU A 176 13.90 9.43 -12.12
N GLU A 177 14.34 8.34 -12.76
CA GLU A 177 15.27 7.34 -12.19
C GLU A 177 16.73 7.57 -12.60
N GLY A 178 16.98 8.37 -13.64
CA GLY A 178 18.32 8.63 -14.18
C GLY A 178 18.81 7.51 -15.10
N GLU A 179 17.91 6.81 -15.80
CA GLU A 179 18.27 5.75 -16.73
C GLU A 179 18.76 6.30 -18.08
N GLY A 180 20.06 6.31 -18.31
CA GLY A 180 20.67 6.80 -19.57
C GLY A 180 20.69 8.32 -19.71
N VAL A 181 20.15 9.04 -18.75
CA VAL A 181 20.14 10.50 -18.64
C VAL A 181 20.34 10.91 -17.19
N MET A 182 20.71 12.15 -16.94
CA MET A 182 20.71 12.69 -15.58
C MET A 182 19.29 12.85 -15.07
N VAL A 183 19.09 12.57 -13.77
CA VAL A 183 17.80 12.78 -13.10
C VAL A 183 17.32 14.21 -13.33
N ASN A 184 16.10 14.34 -13.84
CA ASN A 184 15.46 15.62 -14.08
C ASN A 184 13.94 15.51 -13.89
N MET A 185 13.48 15.82 -12.69
CA MET A 185 12.08 15.72 -12.32
C MET A 185 11.16 16.64 -13.13
N THR A 186 11.64 17.81 -13.58
CA THR A 186 10.85 18.71 -14.42
C THR A 186 10.58 18.10 -15.80
N GLN A 187 11.60 17.48 -16.39
CA GLN A 187 11.42 16.76 -17.66
C GLN A 187 10.54 15.51 -17.47
N ALA A 188 10.73 14.78 -16.36
CA ALA A 188 9.89 13.63 -16.04
C ALA A 188 8.40 14.02 -15.98
N VAL A 189 8.07 15.09 -15.27
CA VAL A 189 6.70 15.64 -15.18
C VAL A 189 6.17 16.04 -16.56
N GLY A 190 6.99 16.69 -17.40
CA GLY A 190 6.59 17.05 -18.78
C GLY A 190 6.21 15.83 -19.61
N PHE A 191 7.01 14.78 -19.57
CA PHE A 191 6.73 13.52 -20.27
C PHE A 191 5.55 12.74 -19.66
N TYR A 192 5.40 12.71 -18.34
CA TYR A 192 4.22 12.14 -17.70
C TYR A 192 2.94 12.90 -18.09
N THR A 193 3.01 14.23 -18.20
CA THR A 193 1.87 15.04 -18.64
C THR A 193 1.48 14.67 -20.08
N GLN A 194 2.45 14.53 -20.99
CA GLN A 194 2.18 14.09 -22.37
C GLN A 194 1.50 12.71 -22.41
N ALA A 195 2.03 11.74 -21.66
CA ALA A 195 1.49 10.38 -21.61
C ALA A 195 0.12 10.33 -20.91
N ALA A 196 -0.07 11.10 -19.84
CA ALA A 196 -1.33 11.18 -19.10
C ALA A 196 -2.46 11.77 -19.94
N ASN A 197 -2.17 12.82 -20.72
CA ASN A 197 -3.11 13.43 -21.67
C ASN A 197 -3.51 12.47 -22.80
N ALA A 198 -2.64 11.53 -23.15
CA ALA A 198 -2.94 10.45 -24.09
C ALA A 198 -3.66 9.25 -23.45
N GLY A 199 -3.99 9.33 -22.16
CA GLY A 199 -4.78 8.33 -21.45
C GLY A 199 -3.99 7.15 -20.87
N ILE A 200 -2.66 7.25 -20.72
CA ILE A 200 -1.86 6.19 -20.07
C ILE A 200 -2.11 6.21 -18.54
N PRO A 201 -2.73 5.16 -17.96
CA PRO A 201 -3.12 5.16 -16.55
C PRO A 201 -1.94 5.26 -15.58
N GLU A 202 -0.82 4.63 -15.91
CA GLU A 202 0.41 4.68 -15.12
C GLU A 202 0.98 6.10 -15.08
N ALA A 203 0.91 6.85 -16.20
CA ALA A 203 1.35 8.22 -16.27
C ALA A 203 0.41 9.16 -15.50
N GLN A 204 -0.90 8.94 -15.61
CA GLN A 204 -1.90 9.67 -14.82
C GLN A 204 -1.66 9.48 -13.33
N PHE A 205 -1.41 8.25 -12.89
CA PHE A 205 -1.08 7.93 -11.50
C PHE A 205 0.21 8.63 -11.04
N ARG A 206 1.29 8.58 -11.84
CA ARG A 206 2.56 9.25 -11.52
C ARG A 206 2.37 10.77 -11.44
N LEU A 207 1.71 11.37 -12.42
CA LEU A 207 1.44 12.83 -12.43
C LEU A 207 0.57 13.26 -11.25
N ALA A 208 -0.45 12.46 -10.88
CA ALA A 208 -1.29 12.71 -9.73
C ALA A 208 -0.47 12.78 -8.43
N ARG A 209 0.50 11.87 -8.27
CA ARG A 209 1.42 11.90 -7.12
C ARG A 209 2.24 13.19 -7.04
N PHE A 210 2.74 13.71 -8.17
CA PHE A 210 3.46 14.97 -8.18
C PHE A 210 2.59 16.15 -7.70
N TYR A 211 1.29 16.16 -8.07
CA TYR A 211 0.34 17.15 -7.56
C TYR A 211 0.02 16.95 -6.07
N GLU A 212 -0.17 15.72 -5.61
CA GLU A 212 -0.47 15.40 -4.20
C GLU A 212 0.69 15.76 -3.28
N GLU A 213 1.92 15.39 -3.67
CA GLU A 213 3.13 15.61 -2.88
C GLU A 213 3.61 17.07 -2.94
N GLY A 214 3.23 17.83 -3.97
CA GLY A 214 3.72 19.18 -4.20
C GLY A 214 5.21 19.24 -4.59
N ARG A 215 5.72 18.17 -5.22
CA ARG A 215 7.09 18.10 -5.73
C ARG A 215 7.12 18.56 -7.19
N VAL A 216 7.99 19.49 -7.53
CA VAL A 216 8.12 20.08 -8.89
C VAL A 216 6.90 20.90 -9.31
N LEU A 217 5.70 20.38 -9.07
CA LEU A 217 4.43 21.07 -9.27
C LEU A 217 3.93 21.67 -7.95
N THR A 218 3.17 22.74 -8.02
CA THR A 218 2.44 23.25 -6.86
C THR A 218 1.43 22.20 -6.40
N LYS A 219 1.37 21.95 -5.08
CA LYS A 219 0.45 20.99 -4.50
C LYS A 219 -0.99 21.33 -4.89
N ASP A 220 -1.69 20.38 -5.48
CA ASP A 220 -3.08 20.49 -5.89
C ASP A 220 -3.82 19.16 -5.77
N ASN A 221 -4.45 18.93 -4.62
CA ASN A 221 -5.21 17.72 -4.36
C ASN A 221 -6.41 17.55 -5.32
N LYS A 222 -6.96 18.65 -5.88
CA LYS A 222 -8.08 18.56 -6.84
C LYS A 222 -7.62 17.98 -8.17
N GLN A 223 -6.47 18.45 -8.67
CA GLN A 223 -5.86 17.86 -9.87
C GLN A 223 -5.42 16.42 -9.64
N ALA A 224 -4.86 16.12 -8.46
CA ALA A 224 -4.52 14.75 -8.09
C ALA A 224 -5.76 13.85 -8.10
N LEU A 225 -6.88 14.27 -7.51
CA LEU A 225 -8.15 13.52 -7.52
C LEU A 225 -8.65 13.23 -8.93
N ILE A 226 -8.62 14.22 -9.83
CA ILE A 226 -9.06 14.04 -11.23
C ILE A 226 -8.20 12.96 -11.92
N LEU A 227 -6.88 13.06 -11.81
CA LEU A 227 -5.96 12.14 -12.46
C LEU A 227 -6.02 10.73 -11.85
N TYR A 228 -6.12 10.62 -10.51
CA TYR A 228 -6.35 9.32 -9.86
C TYR A 228 -7.67 8.70 -10.27
N THR A 229 -8.74 9.49 -10.41
CA THR A 229 -10.05 8.99 -10.85
C THR A 229 -9.97 8.41 -12.25
N HIS A 230 -9.38 9.12 -13.21
CA HIS A 230 -9.22 8.62 -14.56
C HIS A 230 -8.41 7.31 -14.62
N ALA A 231 -7.27 7.26 -13.91
CA ALA A 231 -6.47 6.04 -13.85
C ALA A 231 -7.19 4.89 -13.14
N ALA A 232 -7.95 5.19 -12.08
CA ALA A 232 -8.72 4.20 -11.31
C ALA A 232 -9.87 3.60 -12.13
N GLU A 233 -10.57 4.41 -12.92
CA GLU A 233 -11.63 3.98 -13.85
C GLU A 233 -11.09 3.06 -14.94
N LEU A 234 -9.83 3.26 -15.35
CA LEU A 234 -9.12 2.37 -16.29
C LEU A 234 -8.55 1.11 -15.61
N GLY A 235 -8.85 0.90 -14.32
CA GLY A 235 -8.46 -0.32 -13.60
C GLY A 235 -7.06 -0.29 -12.97
N HIS A 236 -6.39 0.86 -12.91
CA HIS A 236 -5.05 0.94 -12.31
C HIS A 236 -5.15 0.81 -10.77
N GLY A 237 -4.79 -0.36 -10.23
CA GLY A 237 -4.99 -0.70 -8.81
C GLY A 237 -4.34 0.28 -7.82
N ASN A 238 -3.10 0.73 -8.07
CA ASN A 238 -2.46 1.72 -7.20
C ASN A 238 -3.16 3.08 -7.26
N ALA A 239 -3.74 3.48 -8.40
CA ALA A 239 -4.53 4.70 -8.49
C ALA A 239 -5.86 4.58 -7.72
N GLN A 240 -6.52 3.42 -7.78
CA GLN A 240 -7.72 3.13 -6.98
C GLN A 240 -7.44 3.25 -5.48
N PHE A 241 -6.30 2.70 -5.03
CA PHE A 241 -5.86 2.82 -3.63
C PHE A 241 -5.54 4.27 -3.24
N ALA A 242 -4.77 4.99 -4.07
CA ALA A 242 -4.41 6.38 -3.82
C ALA A 242 -5.65 7.29 -3.81
N LEU A 243 -6.58 7.09 -4.75
CA LEU A 243 -7.86 7.79 -4.81
C LEU A 243 -8.66 7.61 -3.52
N ALA A 244 -8.83 6.36 -3.08
CA ALA A 244 -9.55 6.07 -1.83
C ALA A 244 -8.90 6.73 -0.62
N THR A 245 -7.55 6.71 -0.57
CA THR A 245 -6.78 7.30 0.53
C THR A 245 -6.91 8.83 0.54
N LEU A 246 -6.81 9.47 -0.62
CA LEU A 246 -6.94 10.92 -0.75
C LEU A 246 -8.38 11.38 -0.46
N LEU A 247 -9.41 10.71 -1.00
CA LEU A 247 -10.81 10.96 -0.68
C LEU A 247 -11.08 10.89 0.82
N ARG A 248 -10.53 9.88 1.50
CA ARG A 248 -10.67 9.71 2.95
C ARG A 248 -10.05 10.87 3.72
N SER A 249 -8.87 11.33 3.32
CA SER A 249 -8.17 12.46 3.98
C SER A 249 -8.87 13.79 3.78
N GLU A 250 -9.56 13.96 2.65
CA GLU A 250 -10.35 15.17 2.32
C GLU A 250 -11.79 15.13 2.89
N GLY A 251 -12.14 14.11 3.68
CA GLY A 251 -13.48 13.97 4.25
C GLY A 251 -14.54 13.52 3.24
N GLY A 252 -14.15 12.84 2.18
CA GLY A 252 -15.04 12.28 1.17
C GLY A 252 -16.02 11.25 1.75
N ARG A 253 -17.09 10.97 0.99
CA ARG A 253 -18.12 10.00 1.40
C ARG A 253 -17.50 8.62 1.61
N LEU A 254 -17.76 8.04 2.77
CA LEU A 254 -17.16 6.75 3.15
C LEU A 254 -17.56 5.61 2.21
N ASP A 255 -18.76 5.63 1.66
CA ASP A 255 -19.21 4.62 0.67
C ASP A 255 -18.33 4.61 -0.58
N GLU A 256 -17.95 5.79 -1.06
CA GLU A 256 -17.06 5.95 -2.21
C GLU A 256 -15.63 5.50 -1.89
N VAL A 257 -15.14 5.84 -0.70
CA VAL A 257 -13.84 5.38 -0.20
C VAL A 257 -13.80 3.85 -0.13
N ILE A 258 -14.84 3.20 0.43
CA ILE A 258 -14.95 1.75 0.51
C ILE A 258 -15.02 1.12 -0.88
N LYS A 259 -15.77 1.73 -1.82
CA LYS A 259 -15.84 1.27 -3.21
C LYS A 259 -14.45 1.17 -3.82
N TRP A 260 -13.66 2.24 -3.75
CA TRP A 260 -12.34 2.28 -4.37
C TRP A 260 -11.31 1.40 -3.65
N TYR A 261 -11.35 1.31 -2.30
CA TYR A 261 -10.53 0.32 -1.61
C TYR A 261 -10.90 -1.11 -2.01
N ARG A 262 -12.19 -1.41 -2.24
CA ARG A 262 -12.62 -2.76 -2.66
C ARG A 262 -12.12 -3.10 -4.06
N GLU A 263 -12.16 -2.17 -5.01
CA GLU A 263 -11.59 -2.39 -6.35
C GLU A 263 -10.06 -2.59 -6.30
N ALA A 264 -9.34 -1.75 -5.56
CA ALA A 264 -7.91 -1.91 -5.35
C ALA A 264 -7.55 -3.22 -4.62
N ALA A 265 -8.37 -3.66 -3.66
CA ALA A 265 -8.18 -4.92 -2.94
C ALA A 265 -8.35 -6.13 -3.86
N LYS A 266 -9.34 -6.10 -4.76
CA LYS A 266 -9.52 -7.11 -5.82
C LYS A 266 -8.34 -7.16 -6.78
N ALA A 267 -7.71 -6.02 -7.05
CA ALA A 267 -6.48 -5.93 -7.84
C ALA A 267 -5.23 -6.41 -7.07
N GLY A 268 -5.37 -6.90 -5.83
CA GLY A 268 -4.27 -7.45 -5.04
C GLY A 268 -3.43 -6.40 -4.30
N ILE A 269 -3.87 -5.15 -4.20
CA ILE A 269 -3.15 -4.12 -3.46
C ILE A 269 -3.28 -4.37 -1.96
N VAL A 270 -2.20 -4.84 -1.33
CA VAL A 270 -2.16 -5.22 0.09
C VAL A 270 -2.62 -4.08 1.02
N GLY A 271 -2.18 -2.83 0.75
CA GLY A 271 -2.62 -1.67 1.51
C GLY A 271 -4.14 -1.44 1.43
N ALA A 272 -4.76 -1.72 0.28
CA ALA A 272 -6.20 -1.60 0.12
C ALA A 272 -6.97 -2.71 0.87
N GLN A 273 -6.47 -3.95 0.80
CA GLN A 273 -7.03 -5.08 1.56
C GLN A 273 -6.96 -4.81 3.07
N GLU A 274 -5.83 -4.28 3.56
CA GLU A 274 -5.65 -3.87 4.94
C GLU A 274 -6.66 -2.79 5.35
N GLN A 275 -6.70 -1.66 4.62
CA GLN A 275 -7.58 -0.54 4.96
C GLN A 275 -9.06 -0.91 4.89
N LEU A 276 -9.47 -1.63 3.85
CA LEU A 276 -10.84 -2.13 3.71
C LEU A 276 -11.21 -3.06 4.88
N GLY A 277 -10.36 -4.04 5.17
CA GLY A 277 -10.58 -4.97 6.28
C GLY A 277 -10.71 -4.26 7.64
N LEU A 278 -9.89 -3.24 7.90
CA LEU A 278 -9.95 -2.46 9.14
C LEU A 278 -11.20 -1.58 9.21
N ILE A 279 -11.65 -0.98 8.11
CA ILE A 279 -12.87 -0.17 8.05
C ILE A 279 -14.09 -1.06 8.36
N LEU A 280 -14.18 -2.21 7.72
CA LEU A 280 -15.27 -3.18 7.92
C LEU A 280 -15.27 -3.79 9.33
N LEU A 281 -14.07 -4.01 9.91
CA LEU A 281 -13.92 -4.52 11.27
C LEU A 281 -14.40 -3.52 12.33
N ARG A 282 -14.18 -2.21 12.11
CA ARG A 282 -14.65 -1.16 13.01
C ARG A 282 -16.12 -0.82 12.84
N GLY A 283 -16.66 -1.08 11.65
CA GLY A 283 -18.02 -0.67 11.29
C GLY A 283 -18.15 0.84 11.08
N ASP A 284 -17.10 1.47 10.54
CA ASP A 284 -17.06 2.92 10.31
C ASP A 284 -18.22 3.39 9.39
N ASN A 285 -18.78 2.48 8.57
CA ASN A 285 -19.96 2.68 7.72
C ASN A 285 -21.31 2.46 8.44
N GLY A 286 -21.31 2.36 9.76
CA GLY A 286 -22.49 2.18 10.60
C GLY A 286 -22.83 0.72 10.91
N LYS A 287 -22.18 -0.26 10.27
CA LYS A 287 -22.35 -1.69 10.51
C LYS A 287 -21.05 -2.45 10.31
N ALA A 288 -20.61 -3.18 11.34
CA ALA A 288 -19.45 -4.05 11.21
C ALA A 288 -19.76 -5.28 10.35
N GLU A 289 -18.89 -5.56 9.38
CA GLU A 289 -18.99 -6.68 8.43
C GLU A 289 -17.83 -7.65 8.66
N TYR A 290 -17.90 -8.37 9.77
CA TYR A 290 -16.78 -9.19 10.28
C TYR A 290 -16.31 -10.28 9.33
N THR A 291 -17.22 -10.93 8.58
CA THR A 291 -16.86 -11.99 7.62
C THR A 291 -16.06 -11.44 6.45
N GLU A 292 -16.48 -10.31 5.89
CA GLU A 292 -15.75 -9.67 4.80
C GLU A 292 -14.44 -9.05 5.32
N ALA A 293 -14.46 -8.44 6.53
CA ALA A 293 -13.26 -7.94 7.19
C ALA A 293 -12.20 -9.03 7.38
N TYR A 294 -12.63 -10.21 7.87
CA TYR A 294 -11.73 -11.36 8.03
C TYR A 294 -11.08 -11.76 6.69
N LYS A 295 -11.88 -11.86 5.61
CA LYS A 295 -11.36 -12.23 4.30
C LYS A 295 -10.24 -11.27 3.85
N TRP A 296 -10.53 -9.97 3.85
CA TRP A 296 -9.56 -8.98 3.38
C TRP A 296 -8.32 -8.87 4.27
N LEU A 297 -8.49 -8.96 5.60
CA LEU A 297 -7.36 -8.98 6.52
C LEU A 297 -6.52 -10.26 6.36
N ALA A 298 -7.13 -11.41 6.05
CA ALA A 298 -6.38 -12.64 5.80
C ALA A 298 -5.54 -12.54 4.51
N GLU A 299 -6.08 -11.96 3.45
CA GLU A 299 -5.34 -11.69 2.22
C GLU A 299 -4.19 -10.68 2.45
N ALA A 300 -4.46 -9.58 3.17
CA ALA A 300 -3.44 -8.60 3.51
C ALA A 300 -2.33 -9.18 4.40
N ALA A 301 -2.65 -10.07 5.32
CA ALA A 301 -1.70 -10.76 6.18
C ALA A 301 -0.79 -11.71 5.37
N GLN A 302 -1.32 -12.39 4.35
CA GLN A 302 -0.51 -13.17 3.41
C GLN A 302 0.45 -12.26 2.62
N GLY A 303 0.04 -11.04 2.33
CA GLY A 303 0.87 -9.98 1.74
C GLY A 303 1.86 -9.32 2.72
N GLY A 304 1.96 -9.79 3.96
CA GLY A 304 2.93 -9.30 4.96
C GLY A 304 2.47 -8.06 5.74
N SER A 305 1.17 -7.74 5.78
CA SER A 305 0.68 -6.60 6.56
C SER A 305 0.68 -6.90 8.07
N ALA A 306 1.47 -6.13 8.82
CA ALA A 306 1.50 -6.19 10.28
C ALA A 306 0.18 -5.75 10.94
N LEU A 307 -0.51 -4.78 10.35
CA LEU A 307 -1.80 -4.30 10.84
C LEU A 307 -2.91 -5.32 10.58
N ALA A 308 -2.84 -6.03 9.45
CA ALA A 308 -3.78 -7.10 9.15
C ALA A 308 -3.63 -8.28 10.13
N GLU A 309 -2.39 -8.70 10.42
CA GLU A 309 -2.13 -9.71 11.46
C GLU A 309 -2.66 -9.26 12.82
N PHE A 310 -2.46 -7.99 13.19
CA PHE A 310 -3.04 -7.43 14.41
C PHE A 310 -4.57 -7.45 14.39
N GLY A 311 -5.19 -7.11 13.27
CA GLY A 311 -6.65 -7.17 13.06
C GLY A 311 -7.21 -8.57 13.21
N LEU A 312 -6.55 -9.59 12.61
CA LEU A 312 -6.92 -10.99 12.77
C LEU A 312 -6.78 -11.46 14.22
N GLY A 313 -5.71 -11.02 14.91
CA GLY A 313 -5.56 -11.27 16.34
C GLY A 313 -6.77 -10.76 17.15
N ARG A 314 -7.26 -9.56 16.87
CA ARG A 314 -8.48 -9.00 17.48
C ARG A 314 -9.73 -9.82 17.13
N ILE A 315 -9.90 -10.19 15.88
CA ILE A 315 -11.04 -11.00 15.42
C ILE A 315 -11.14 -12.30 16.23
N TYR A 316 -10.03 -13.01 16.42
CA TYR A 316 -10.02 -14.25 17.21
C TYR A 316 -10.07 -14.01 18.72
N GLU A 317 -9.50 -12.90 19.24
CA GLU A 317 -9.56 -12.54 20.66
C GLU A 317 -10.99 -12.23 21.10
N GLU A 318 -11.74 -11.50 20.28
CA GLU A 318 -13.09 -11.01 20.59
C GLU A 318 -14.19 -11.95 20.06
N GLY A 319 -13.87 -12.84 19.09
CA GLY A 319 -14.84 -13.75 18.45
C GLY A 319 -15.72 -13.03 17.42
N LEU A 320 -15.14 -12.10 16.63
CA LEU A 320 -15.86 -11.27 15.69
C LEU A 320 -16.08 -12.02 14.36
N GLY A 321 -17.25 -12.55 14.14
CA GLY A 321 -17.58 -13.34 12.95
C GLY A 321 -16.91 -14.72 12.88
N VAL A 322 -16.13 -15.09 13.89
CA VAL A 322 -15.47 -16.39 14.06
C VAL A 322 -15.61 -16.89 15.50
N VAL A 323 -15.39 -18.18 15.70
CA VAL A 323 -15.33 -18.72 17.07
C VAL A 323 -14.12 -18.14 17.80
N ARG A 324 -14.36 -17.57 18.97
CA ARG A 324 -13.32 -16.99 19.83
C ARG A 324 -12.22 -18.02 20.11
N ASN A 325 -10.98 -17.65 19.84
CA ASN A 325 -9.83 -18.53 20.04
C ASN A 325 -8.57 -17.73 20.43
N ARG A 326 -8.28 -17.68 21.73
CA ARG A 326 -7.12 -16.95 22.26
C ARG A 326 -5.78 -17.50 21.79
N LYS A 327 -5.67 -18.82 21.52
CA LYS A 327 -4.42 -19.42 21.02
C LYS A 327 -4.12 -18.92 19.62
N ILE A 328 -5.12 -18.89 18.74
CA ILE A 328 -4.98 -18.34 17.38
C ILE A 328 -4.72 -16.84 17.44
N ALA A 329 -5.42 -16.10 18.30
CA ALA A 329 -5.18 -14.66 18.49
C ALA A 329 -3.72 -14.38 18.87
N LYS A 330 -3.16 -15.16 19.81
CA LYS A 330 -1.75 -15.04 20.25
C LYS A 330 -0.78 -15.25 19.08
N LEU A 331 -1.03 -16.24 18.22
CA LEU A 331 -0.19 -16.49 17.03
C LEU A 331 -0.21 -15.30 16.06
N HIS A 332 -1.38 -14.73 15.77
CA HIS A 332 -1.49 -13.56 14.92
C HIS A 332 -0.81 -12.34 15.53
N TYR A 333 -0.97 -12.10 16.85
CA TYR A 333 -0.24 -11.02 17.50
C TYR A 333 1.28 -11.22 17.50
N GLN A 334 1.78 -12.47 17.62
CA GLN A 334 3.20 -12.77 17.52
C GLN A 334 3.74 -12.43 16.12
N LYS A 335 3.04 -12.85 15.07
CA LYS A 335 3.38 -12.48 13.69
C LYS A 335 3.34 -10.96 13.48
N ALA A 336 2.32 -10.28 14.02
CA ALA A 336 2.25 -8.82 13.96
C ALA A 336 3.48 -8.16 14.59
N VAL A 337 3.99 -8.68 15.72
CA VAL A 337 5.23 -8.21 16.36
C VAL A 337 6.46 -8.46 15.48
N GLU A 338 6.55 -9.63 14.86
CA GLU A 338 7.64 -9.98 13.93
C GLU A 338 7.69 -9.01 12.74
N LEU A 339 6.51 -8.60 12.26
CA LEU A 339 6.34 -7.61 11.18
C LEU A 339 6.41 -6.14 11.67
N GLY A 340 6.75 -5.90 12.94
CA GLY A 340 6.98 -4.56 13.48
C GLY A 340 5.78 -3.87 14.14
N ASN A 341 4.67 -4.54 14.37
CA ASN A 341 3.53 -3.95 15.09
C ASN A 341 3.76 -3.94 16.60
N ILE A 342 4.17 -2.78 17.13
CA ILE A 342 4.47 -2.61 18.56
C ILE A 342 3.20 -2.76 19.42
N SER A 343 2.02 -2.40 18.93
CA SER A 343 0.76 -2.49 19.69
C SER A 343 0.40 -3.94 20.04
N ALA A 344 0.84 -4.90 19.24
CA ALA A 344 0.64 -6.32 19.49
C ALA A 344 1.39 -6.81 20.75
N LEU A 345 2.51 -6.17 21.12
CA LEU A 345 3.21 -6.48 22.38
C LEU A 345 2.34 -6.22 23.63
N LEU A 346 1.56 -5.13 23.61
CA LEU A 346 0.63 -4.83 24.71
C LEU A 346 -0.47 -5.90 24.82
N LYS A 347 -0.98 -6.35 23.67
CA LYS A 347 -1.98 -7.43 23.62
C LYS A 347 -1.41 -8.76 24.11
N LEU A 348 -0.20 -9.12 23.68
CA LEU A 348 0.49 -10.32 24.16
C LEU A 348 0.74 -10.27 25.66
N GLY A 349 1.20 -9.12 26.18
CA GLY A 349 1.38 -8.92 27.62
C GLY A 349 0.07 -9.13 28.41
N LYS A 350 -1.03 -8.55 27.93
CA LYS A 350 -2.35 -8.71 28.55
C LYS A 350 -2.84 -10.17 28.50
N ILE A 351 -2.66 -10.85 27.37
CA ILE A 351 -3.02 -12.27 27.23
C ILE A 351 -2.19 -13.11 28.21
N SER A 352 -0.87 -12.89 28.27
CA SER A 352 0.01 -13.64 29.17
C SER A 352 -0.34 -13.43 30.65
N LEU A 353 -0.74 -12.21 31.06
CA LEU A 353 -1.29 -11.98 32.41
C LEU A 353 -2.57 -12.78 32.66
N SER A 354 -3.47 -12.83 31.68
CA SER A 354 -4.72 -13.60 31.83
C SER A 354 -4.52 -15.12 31.84
N GLU A 355 -3.33 -15.59 31.44
CA GLU A 355 -2.89 -16.99 31.48
C GLU A 355 -2.01 -17.29 32.71
N ASP A 356 -1.91 -16.38 33.69
CA ASP A 356 -1.03 -16.44 34.85
C ASP A 356 0.47 -16.55 34.56
N LYS A 357 0.87 -16.12 33.33
CA LYS A 357 2.26 -16.12 32.84
C LYS A 357 2.91 -14.76 33.01
N SER A 358 3.00 -14.30 34.26
CA SER A 358 3.44 -12.94 34.58
C SER A 358 4.87 -12.64 34.14
N GLU A 359 5.79 -13.60 34.15
CA GLU A 359 7.16 -13.41 33.63
C GLU A 359 7.18 -13.17 32.11
N GLU A 360 6.37 -13.90 31.35
CA GLU A 360 6.22 -13.71 29.90
C GLU A 360 5.60 -12.35 29.60
N ALA A 361 4.58 -11.94 30.36
CA ALA A 361 3.93 -10.65 30.25
C ALA A 361 4.93 -9.49 30.47
N LEU A 362 5.75 -9.61 31.52
CA LEU A 362 6.78 -8.61 31.82
C LEU A 362 7.75 -8.42 30.65
N LYS A 363 8.20 -9.52 30.02
CA LYS A 363 9.08 -9.45 28.84
C LYS A 363 8.43 -8.70 27.67
N TYR A 364 7.14 -8.96 27.37
CA TYR A 364 6.42 -8.24 26.34
C TYR A 364 6.27 -6.75 26.65
N TYR A 365 5.89 -6.41 27.90
CA TYR A 365 5.76 -5.02 28.30
C TYR A 365 7.11 -4.29 28.33
N GLN A 366 8.20 -4.92 28.80
CA GLN A 366 9.54 -4.34 28.76
C GLN A 366 9.98 -4.03 27.32
N LYS A 367 9.72 -4.96 26.37
CA LYS A 367 10.02 -4.73 24.94
C LYS A 367 9.22 -3.54 24.39
N ALA A 368 7.93 -3.46 24.71
CA ALA A 368 7.09 -2.34 24.28
C ALA A 368 7.51 -1.00 24.95
N ALA A 369 7.88 -1.04 26.23
CA ALA A 369 8.34 0.12 27.00
C ALA A 369 9.67 0.68 26.47
N GLY A 370 10.60 -0.20 26.10
CA GLY A 370 11.86 0.15 25.42
C GLY A 370 11.65 0.82 24.08
N LEU A 371 10.57 0.46 23.36
CA LEU A 371 10.14 1.10 22.11
C LEU A 371 9.30 2.38 22.34
N GLY A 372 9.27 2.90 23.55
CA GLY A 372 8.65 4.19 23.87
C GLY A 372 7.15 4.15 24.16
N ARG A 373 6.51 2.97 24.23
CA ARG A 373 5.06 2.90 24.53
C ARG A 373 4.80 3.26 26.01
N MET A 374 4.16 4.40 26.20
CA MET A 374 3.83 4.98 27.52
C MET A 374 3.03 4.00 28.41
N GLU A 375 2.01 3.35 27.84
CA GLU A 375 1.18 2.38 28.56
C GLU A 375 2.02 1.18 29.04
N ALA A 376 2.97 0.71 28.23
CA ALA A 376 3.87 -0.38 28.61
C ALA A 376 4.81 0.04 29.75
N ARG A 377 5.36 1.27 29.71
CA ARG A 377 6.19 1.81 30.80
C ARG A 377 5.45 1.79 32.13
N ARG A 378 4.18 2.23 32.11
CA ARG A 378 3.31 2.18 33.28
C ARG A 378 3.10 0.75 33.78
N GLN A 379 2.79 -0.20 32.86
CA GLN A 379 2.55 -1.61 33.25
C GLN A 379 3.81 -2.26 33.84
N VAL A 380 5.00 -2.01 33.26
CA VAL A 380 6.27 -2.48 33.84
C VAL A 380 6.48 -1.93 35.24
N GLY A 381 6.22 -0.64 35.46
CA GLY A 381 6.31 -0.03 36.78
C GLY A 381 5.39 -0.69 37.80
N LEU A 382 4.14 -0.95 37.43
CA LEU A 382 3.18 -1.65 38.30
C LEU A 382 3.63 -3.08 38.61
N MET A 383 4.11 -3.82 37.63
CA MET A 383 4.60 -5.20 37.81
C MET A 383 5.78 -5.28 38.78
N TYR A 384 6.73 -4.32 38.70
CA TYR A 384 7.81 -4.22 39.71
C TYR A 384 7.31 -3.79 41.07
N MET A 385 6.32 -2.89 41.17
CA MET A 385 5.72 -2.43 42.40
C MET A 385 5.00 -3.56 43.13
N GLU A 386 4.34 -4.46 42.40
CA GLU A 386 3.56 -5.58 42.95
C GLU A 386 4.39 -6.85 43.11
N GLY A 387 5.50 -7.00 42.38
CA GLY A 387 6.28 -8.24 42.29
C GLY A 387 5.64 -9.25 41.35
N SER A 388 4.90 -8.80 40.30
CA SER A 388 4.26 -9.66 39.35
C SER A 388 5.23 -10.05 38.23
N GLY A 389 5.56 -11.34 38.11
CA GLY A 389 6.53 -11.86 37.13
C GLY A 389 7.99 -11.46 37.39
N THR A 390 8.25 -10.86 38.58
CA THR A 390 9.57 -10.48 39.06
C THR A 390 9.53 -10.32 40.59
N LYS A 391 10.69 -10.14 41.21
CA LYS A 391 10.73 -9.73 42.62
C LYS A 391 10.26 -8.28 42.74
N LYS A 392 9.53 -7.99 43.83
CA LYS A 392 9.11 -6.64 44.16
C LYS A 392 10.32 -5.72 44.30
N ASP A 393 10.34 -4.63 43.51
CA ASP A 393 11.42 -3.64 43.51
C ASP A 393 10.85 -2.24 43.28
N LEU A 394 10.69 -1.51 44.36
CA LEU A 394 10.10 -0.17 44.36
C LEU A 394 11.00 0.87 43.68
N VAL A 395 12.33 0.68 43.70
CA VAL A 395 13.28 1.59 43.02
C VAL A 395 13.17 1.47 41.52
N THR A 396 13.10 0.24 40.98
CA THR A 396 12.88 0.00 39.55
C THR A 396 11.47 0.42 39.16
N ALA A 397 10.46 0.20 39.97
CA ALA A 397 9.09 0.66 39.73
C ALA A 397 9.00 2.18 39.59
N GLU A 398 9.66 2.93 40.49
CA GLU A 398 9.73 4.40 40.46
C GLU A 398 10.28 4.89 39.13
N LYS A 399 11.42 4.38 38.69
CA LYS A 399 12.05 4.75 37.39
C LYS A 399 11.12 4.56 36.19
N TRP A 400 10.42 3.42 36.14
CA TRP A 400 9.51 3.15 35.04
C TRP A 400 8.25 4.01 35.05
N LEU A 401 7.70 4.28 36.28
CA LEU A 401 6.55 5.16 36.42
C LEU A 401 6.92 6.62 36.13
N GLU A 402 8.11 7.10 36.53
CA GLU A 402 8.62 8.42 36.14
C GLU A 402 8.78 8.56 34.62
N LEU A 403 9.32 7.52 33.95
CA LEU A 403 9.37 7.48 32.48
C LEU A 403 7.98 7.50 31.85
N ALA A 404 6.99 6.88 32.45
CA ALA A 404 5.61 6.95 31.98
C ALA A 404 5.00 8.35 32.18
N VAL A 405 5.26 8.98 33.33
CA VAL A 405 4.84 10.37 33.66
C VAL A 405 5.47 11.35 32.67
N SER A 406 6.78 11.25 32.43
CA SER A 406 7.49 12.12 31.46
C SER A 406 6.99 11.94 30.04
N SER A 407 6.37 10.79 29.73
CA SER A 407 5.70 10.51 28.43
C SER A 407 4.25 11.01 28.37
N GLY A 408 3.76 11.69 29.44
CA GLY A 408 2.42 12.27 29.49
C GLY A 408 1.33 11.40 30.14
N SER A 409 1.69 10.28 30.78
CA SER A 409 0.69 9.41 31.41
C SER A 409 0.14 9.99 32.72
N THR A 410 -1.09 10.45 32.72
CA THR A 410 -1.79 10.92 33.91
C THR A 410 -2.09 9.78 34.89
N ASN A 411 -2.41 8.59 34.38
CA ASN A 411 -2.59 7.41 35.22
C ASN A 411 -1.29 6.98 35.92
N ALA A 412 -0.13 7.17 35.28
CA ALA A 412 1.15 6.87 35.93
C ALA A 412 1.46 7.84 37.08
N LYS A 413 0.98 9.09 37.07
CA LYS A 413 1.07 10.01 38.20
C LYS A 413 0.34 9.45 39.42
N TYR A 414 -0.85 8.89 39.21
CA TYR A 414 -1.59 8.23 40.27
C TYR A 414 -0.85 7.00 40.80
N ASP A 415 -0.34 6.13 39.92
CA ASP A 415 0.39 4.95 40.38
C ASP A 415 1.70 5.31 41.09
N LEU A 416 2.39 6.35 40.64
CA LEU A 416 3.60 6.87 41.30
C LEU A 416 3.25 7.51 42.66
N SER A 417 2.10 8.17 42.82
CA SER A 417 1.63 8.66 44.13
C SER A 417 1.41 7.51 45.09
N ARG A 418 0.82 6.40 44.66
CA ARG A 418 0.65 5.18 45.45
C ARG A 418 2.00 4.58 45.85
N LEU A 419 2.98 4.58 44.98
CA LEU A 419 4.34 4.12 45.27
C LEU A 419 4.97 4.99 46.38
N TYR A 420 4.86 6.33 46.29
CA TYR A 420 5.39 7.22 47.34
C TYR A 420 4.68 7.07 48.69
N LEU A 421 3.40 6.68 48.71
CA LEU A 421 2.75 6.30 49.96
C LEU A 421 3.36 5.02 50.59
N LEU A 422 3.73 4.05 49.74
CA LEU A 422 4.42 2.83 50.24
C LEU A 422 5.82 3.13 50.77
N THR A 423 6.51 4.12 50.20
CA THR A 423 7.85 4.55 50.69
C THR A 423 7.79 5.65 51.76
N LYS A 424 6.58 6.04 52.20
CA LYS A 424 6.31 7.05 53.21
C LYS A 424 6.75 8.48 52.86
N ASP A 425 6.86 8.79 51.55
CA ASP A 425 7.06 10.16 51.06
C ASP A 425 5.71 10.81 50.77
N GLU A 426 5.05 11.26 51.84
CA GLU A 426 3.67 11.74 51.80
C GLU A 426 3.53 13.05 51.01
N GLU A 427 4.56 13.90 51.01
CA GLU A 427 4.55 15.18 50.28
C GLU A 427 4.51 14.96 48.76
N LYS A 428 5.41 14.14 48.24
CA LYS A 428 5.40 13.79 46.80
C LYS A 428 4.13 13.04 46.42
N ALA A 429 3.67 12.14 47.28
CA ALA A 429 2.47 11.37 47.03
C ALA A 429 1.24 12.28 46.82
N VAL A 430 1.00 13.21 47.74
CA VAL A 430 -0.16 14.12 47.68
C VAL A 430 -0.06 15.09 46.51
N ARG A 431 1.13 15.59 46.19
CA ARG A 431 1.32 16.45 45.04
C ARG A 431 0.94 15.74 43.74
N LEU A 432 1.47 14.54 43.50
CA LEU A 432 1.17 13.76 42.31
C LEU A 432 -0.29 13.28 42.26
N LEU A 433 -0.86 12.94 43.42
CA LEU A 433 -2.27 12.59 43.53
C LEU A 433 -3.17 13.75 43.12
N ARG A 434 -2.85 14.97 43.54
CA ARG A 434 -3.57 16.18 43.14
C ARG A 434 -3.45 16.42 41.60
N GLU A 435 -2.24 16.34 41.07
CA GLU A 435 -2.02 16.49 39.65
C GLU A 435 -2.79 15.44 38.79
N ALA A 436 -2.83 14.19 39.28
CA ALA A 436 -3.61 13.13 38.62
C ALA A 436 -5.12 13.37 38.71
N ALA A 437 -5.60 13.82 39.89
CA ALA A 437 -7.01 14.14 40.11
C ALA A 437 -7.47 15.33 39.26
N GLU A 438 -6.64 16.38 39.16
CA GLU A 438 -6.87 17.55 38.29
C GLU A 438 -6.84 17.17 36.79
N ALA A 439 -6.07 16.17 36.42
CA ALA A 439 -6.07 15.60 35.07
C ALA A 439 -7.23 14.62 34.78
N GLY A 440 -8.18 14.47 35.71
CA GLY A 440 -9.40 13.67 35.49
C GLY A 440 -9.28 12.18 35.83
N VAL A 441 -8.20 11.74 36.48
CA VAL A 441 -8.07 10.33 36.93
C VAL A 441 -9.03 10.07 38.09
N ALA A 442 -10.09 9.29 37.86
CA ALA A 442 -11.17 9.10 38.81
C ALA A 442 -10.70 8.46 40.11
N GLU A 443 -9.82 7.47 40.06
CA GLU A 443 -9.25 6.81 41.21
C GLU A 443 -8.45 7.81 42.07
N ALA A 444 -7.74 8.74 41.44
CA ALA A 444 -7.02 9.81 42.13
C ALA A 444 -7.97 10.81 42.78
N GLN A 445 -9.06 11.18 42.13
CA GLN A 445 -10.08 12.09 42.68
C GLN A 445 -10.73 11.51 43.93
N ILE A 446 -11.06 10.21 43.90
CA ILE A 446 -11.65 9.50 45.01
C ILE A 446 -10.69 9.43 46.21
N GLU A 447 -9.44 9.06 45.96
CA GLU A 447 -8.44 8.99 47.01
C GLU A 447 -8.14 10.36 47.61
N LEU A 448 -8.10 11.40 46.77
CA LEU A 448 -7.92 12.77 47.22
C LEU A 448 -9.10 13.25 48.07
N ALA A 449 -10.35 12.91 47.71
CA ALA A 449 -11.54 13.18 48.51
C ALA A 449 -11.44 12.52 49.89
N ALA A 450 -11.03 11.24 49.93
CA ALA A 450 -10.86 10.53 51.19
C ALA A 450 -9.75 11.14 52.07
N ARG A 451 -8.68 11.66 51.49
CA ARG A 451 -7.60 12.34 52.18
C ARG A 451 -8.03 13.66 52.80
N TYR A 452 -8.79 14.48 52.02
CA TYR A 452 -9.37 15.72 52.57
C TYR A 452 -10.33 15.45 53.71
N ALA A 453 -11.16 14.41 53.64
CA ALA A 453 -12.06 14.05 54.72
C ALA A 453 -11.33 13.63 56.01
N ALA A 454 -10.18 12.97 55.88
CA ALA A 454 -9.40 12.43 56.99
C ALA A 454 -8.26 13.35 57.47
N GLY A 455 -7.94 14.43 56.75
CA GLY A 455 -6.79 15.28 57.05
C GLY A 455 -5.43 14.57 56.86
N ARG A 456 -5.32 13.63 55.90
CA ARG A 456 -4.09 12.85 55.70
C ARG A 456 -3.22 13.45 54.61
N GLY A 457 -2.11 14.10 55.00
CA GLY A 457 -1.18 14.78 54.09
C GLY A 457 -1.76 16.05 53.45
N VAL A 458 -2.98 16.42 53.80
CA VAL A 458 -3.70 17.64 53.40
C VAL A 458 -4.45 18.17 54.61
N GLU A 459 -4.74 19.47 54.64
CA GLU A 459 -5.62 20.05 55.65
C GLU A 459 -7.02 19.45 55.56
N GLN A 460 -7.61 19.07 56.66
CA GLN A 460 -8.93 18.46 56.67
C GLN A 460 -9.99 19.44 56.15
N SER A 461 -10.76 19.01 55.17
CA SER A 461 -11.79 19.85 54.54
C SER A 461 -12.93 18.99 53.99
N ALA A 462 -14.09 19.09 54.63
CA ALA A 462 -15.29 18.39 54.18
C ALA A 462 -15.79 18.95 52.83
N SER A 463 -15.63 20.25 52.61
CA SER A 463 -16.02 20.90 51.34
C SER A 463 -15.19 20.42 50.16
N GLN A 464 -13.86 20.28 50.32
CA GLN A 464 -13.00 19.72 49.28
C GLN A 464 -13.29 18.22 49.04
N ALA A 465 -13.49 17.46 50.09
CA ALA A 465 -13.84 16.03 50.00
C ALA A 465 -15.12 15.81 49.22
N TYR A 466 -16.16 16.60 49.47
CA TYR A 466 -17.44 16.54 48.76
C TYR A 466 -17.30 16.94 47.28
N ALA A 467 -16.62 18.06 47.01
CA ALA A 467 -16.43 18.56 45.65
C ALA A 467 -15.72 17.54 44.73
N TRP A 468 -14.62 16.93 45.22
CA TRP A 468 -13.91 15.91 44.47
C TRP A 468 -14.75 14.64 44.24
N CYS A 469 -15.49 14.19 45.25
CA CYS A 469 -16.36 13.04 45.12
C CYS A 469 -17.50 13.29 44.10
N MET A 470 -18.15 14.47 44.15
CA MET A 470 -19.21 14.83 43.22
C MET A 470 -18.71 14.96 41.79
N ASN A 471 -17.50 15.48 41.60
CA ASN A 471 -16.92 15.56 40.24
C ASN A 471 -16.79 14.17 39.59
N VAL A 472 -16.40 13.13 40.35
CA VAL A 472 -16.38 11.75 39.85
C VAL A 472 -17.77 11.26 39.46
N LYS A 473 -18.76 11.52 40.34
CA LYS A 473 -20.14 11.06 40.14
C LYS A 473 -20.76 11.66 38.87
N GLU A 474 -20.52 12.92 38.59
CA GLU A 474 -21.04 13.61 37.41
C GLU A 474 -20.32 13.18 36.12
N CYS A 475 -18.99 13.03 36.16
CA CYS A 475 -18.21 12.60 35.00
C CYS A 475 -18.37 11.11 34.68
N ARG A 476 -18.72 10.27 35.69
CA ARG A 476 -18.90 8.82 35.53
C ARG A 476 -20.16 8.32 36.23
N PRO A 477 -21.36 8.60 35.73
CA PRO A 477 -22.64 8.28 36.38
C PRO A 477 -22.87 6.76 36.59
N ARG A 478 -22.10 5.91 35.89
CA ARG A 478 -22.16 4.44 36.08
C ARG A 478 -21.33 3.93 37.26
N VAL A 479 -20.48 4.76 37.86
CA VAL A 479 -19.69 4.39 39.05
C VAL A 479 -20.50 4.80 40.27
N SER A 480 -21.03 3.82 41.01
CA SER A 480 -21.76 4.09 42.25
C SER A 480 -20.79 4.48 43.34
N TYR A 481 -20.63 5.78 43.56
CA TYR A 481 -19.89 6.34 44.68
C TYR A 481 -20.85 7.07 45.61
N ASP A 482 -20.84 6.67 46.89
CA ASP A 482 -21.66 7.34 47.89
C ASP A 482 -20.92 8.56 48.47
N CYS A 483 -21.26 9.72 47.91
CA CYS A 483 -20.76 11.01 48.39
C CYS A 483 -21.59 11.58 49.53
N SER A 484 -22.71 10.94 49.91
CA SER A 484 -23.64 11.45 50.92
C SER A 484 -22.96 11.65 52.31
N ARG A 485 -22.06 10.74 52.69
CA ARG A 485 -21.29 10.83 53.92
C ARG A 485 -20.47 12.12 54.06
N TYR A 486 -20.01 12.69 52.93
CA TYR A 486 -19.28 13.96 52.95
C TYR A 486 -20.26 15.14 52.98
N GLY A 487 -21.41 15.00 52.33
CA GLY A 487 -22.47 16.00 52.31
C GLY A 487 -23.10 16.24 53.68
N THR A 488 -23.17 15.22 54.54
CA THR A 488 -23.68 15.35 55.92
C THR A 488 -22.75 16.10 56.87
N MET A 489 -21.49 16.30 56.49
CA MET A 489 -20.48 17.04 57.26
C MET A 489 -20.42 18.53 56.91
N LEU A 490 -21.20 18.99 55.93
CA LEU A 490 -21.17 20.35 55.40
C LEU A 490 -22.20 21.24 56.12
N ASP A 491 -21.74 22.38 56.62
CA ASP A 491 -22.61 23.51 56.95
C ASP A 491 -22.99 24.30 55.67
N GLU A 492 -23.75 25.39 55.82
CA GLU A 492 -24.25 26.16 54.66
C GLU A 492 -23.13 26.88 53.90
N HIS A 493 -22.10 27.35 54.61
CA HIS A 493 -20.93 28.01 54.04
C HIS A 493 -20.04 26.99 53.31
N ASP A 494 -19.78 25.84 53.88
CA ASP A 494 -19.03 24.74 53.27
C ASP A 494 -19.70 24.19 52.02
N ARG A 495 -21.05 24.19 51.93
CA ARG A 495 -21.81 23.82 50.72
C ARG A 495 -21.55 24.77 49.60
N GLU A 496 -21.54 26.07 49.84
CA GLU A 496 -21.26 27.09 48.83
C GLU A 496 -19.82 26.94 48.31
N ILE A 497 -18.84 26.79 49.18
CA ILE A 497 -17.44 26.53 48.83
C ILE A 497 -17.32 25.27 47.97
N SER A 498 -18.02 24.19 48.32
CA SER A 498 -18.04 22.93 47.61
C SER A 498 -18.59 23.09 46.17
N LEU A 499 -19.70 23.81 46.02
CA LEU A 499 -20.31 24.05 44.72
C LEU A 499 -19.42 24.91 43.81
N ASN A 500 -18.79 25.95 44.36
CA ASN A 500 -17.85 26.78 43.60
C ASN A 500 -16.63 25.99 43.15
N ARG A 501 -16.08 25.11 44.01
CA ARG A 501 -14.98 24.23 43.64
C ARG A 501 -15.39 23.18 42.62
N LEU A 502 -16.56 22.58 42.74
CA LEU A 502 -17.10 21.64 41.77
C LEU A 502 -17.24 22.27 40.40
N LYS A 503 -17.82 23.50 40.32
CA LYS A 503 -17.94 24.26 39.10
C LYS A 503 -16.57 24.53 38.46
N PHE A 504 -15.58 24.96 39.24
CA PHE A 504 -14.20 25.14 38.80
C PHE A 504 -13.60 23.85 38.23
N LEU A 505 -13.80 22.69 38.88
CA LEU A 505 -13.30 21.39 38.42
C LEU A 505 -13.97 20.97 37.13
N GLN A 506 -15.26 21.22 36.96
CA GLN A 506 -16.00 20.93 35.71
C GLN A 506 -15.56 21.80 34.54
N GLU A 507 -15.30 23.09 34.76
CA GLU A 507 -14.84 24.03 33.74
C GLU A 507 -13.42 23.72 33.28
N ASN A 508 -12.54 23.21 34.15
CA ASN A 508 -11.12 22.93 33.86
C ASN A 508 -10.83 21.46 33.53
N ASN A 509 -11.69 20.55 33.96
CA ASN A 509 -11.62 19.13 33.62
C ASN A 509 -12.66 18.88 32.54
N HIS A 510 -12.22 18.84 31.28
CA HIS A 510 -12.98 18.12 30.30
C HIS A 510 -13.18 16.71 30.81
N CYS A 511 -14.41 16.35 31.22
CA CYS A 511 -14.77 14.96 31.47
C CYS A 511 -14.39 14.20 30.19
N SER A 512 -13.18 13.66 30.14
CA SER A 512 -12.74 12.85 29.00
C SER A 512 -13.66 11.64 28.95
N MET A 513 -14.66 11.72 28.09
CA MET A 513 -15.47 10.58 27.70
C MET A 513 -14.52 9.60 26.99
N HIS A 514 -14.10 8.57 27.70
CA HIS A 514 -13.44 7.39 27.15
C HIS A 514 -14.27 6.14 27.48
#